data_6d68a587c5cf96db1f5a9889b7f88e0b
#
_entry.id   6d68a587c5cf96db1f5a9889b7f88e0b
#
_cell.length_a   1.000
_cell.length_b   1.000
_cell.length_c   1.000
_cell.angle_alpha   90.00
_cell.angle_beta   90.00
_cell.angle_gamma   90.00
#
_symmetry.space_group_name_H-M   'P 1'
#
loop_
_entity.id
_entity.type
_entity.pdbx_description
1 polymer ?
#
loop_
_entity_poly.entity_id
_entity_poly.type
_entity_poly.pdbx_seq_one_letter_code
_entity_poly.pdbx_strand_id
1 'polypeptide(L)' 'MLSAYVLILTEVGKVAHAAQALRDLDGVQLAEDITGPYDIIARVQASGLDQLGRLVASRIQAVDGVTRTLTCTVIHR' A
#
# COMPACT_ATOMS: atom_id res chain seq x y z
N MET A 1 7.29 16.61 -0.53
CA MET A 1 6.36 15.49 -0.70
C MET A 1 6.95 14.25 -0.05
N LEU A 2 6.15 13.49 0.64
CA LEU A 2 6.57 12.31 1.37
C LEU A 2 6.30 11.06 0.54
N SER A 3 7.30 10.18 0.46
CA SER A 3 7.15 8.89 -0.23
C SER A 3 7.29 7.75 0.78
N ALA A 4 6.56 6.68 0.53
CA ALA A 4 6.65 5.48 1.36
C ALA A 4 6.43 4.23 0.52
N TYR A 5 6.97 3.12 0.98
CA TYR A 5 6.60 1.79 0.51
C TYR A 5 5.67 1.16 1.53
N VAL A 6 4.61 0.55 1.04
CA VAL A 6 3.68 -0.19 1.89
C VAL A 6 3.73 -1.64 1.46
N LEU A 7 4.08 -2.51 2.41
CA LEU A 7 4.07 -3.96 2.21
C LEU A 7 2.72 -4.49 2.68
N ILE A 8 2.10 -5.33 1.88
CA ILE A 8 0.69 -5.69 2.07
C ILE A 8 0.53 -7.19 2.03
N LEU A 9 -0.16 -7.72 3.04
CA LEU A 9 -0.64 -9.11 3.06
C LEU A 9 -2.11 -9.13 2.67
N THR A 10 -2.47 -10.17 1.93
CA THR A 10 -3.84 -10.36 1.47
C THR A 10 -4.36 -11.72 1.88
N GLU A 11 -5.68 -11.87 1.88
CA GLU A 11 -6.33 -13.17 2.01
C GLU A 11 -5.97 -14.06 0.81
N VAL A 12 -5.96 -15.36 1.05
CA VAL A 12 -5.70 -16.34 -0.01
C VAL A 12 -6.69 -16.15 -1.15
N GLY A 13 -6.16 -16.08 -2.37
CA GLY A 13 -6.96 -15.91 -3.58
C GLY A 13 -7.37 -14.48 -3.90
N LYS A 14 -6.96 -13.49 -3.08
CA LYS A 14 -7.39 -12.11 -3.26
C LYS A 14 -6.28 -11.16 -3.72
N VAL A 15 -5.09 -11.67 -4.04
CA VAL A 15 -3.93 -10.83 -4.37
C VAL A 15 -4.22 -9.98 -5.61
N ALA A 16 -4.69 -10.59 -6.68
CA ALA A 16 -4.92 -9.87 -7.94
C ALA A 16 -5.99 -8.79 -7.79
N HIS A 17 -7.08 -9.11 -7.10
CA HIS A 17 -8.15 -8.17 -6.82
C HIS A 17 -7.64 -6.99 -5.99
N ALA A 18 -6.91 -7.27 -4.92
CA ALA A 18 -6.38 -6.24 -4.05
C ALA A 18 -5.38 -5.35 -4.78
N ALA A 19 -4.46 -5.94 -5.56
CA ALA A 19 -3.47 -5.18 -6.31
C ALA A 19 -4.14 -4.21 -7.29
N GLN A 20 -5.17 -4.65 -7.99
CA GLN A 20 -5.90 -3.78 -8.92
C GLN A 20 -6.60 -2.63 -8.18
N ALA A 21 -7.27 -2.92 -7.08
CA ALA A 21 -7.94 -1.90 -6.28
C ALA A 21 -6.94 -0.88 -5.71
N LEU A 22 -5.76 -1.34 -5.30
CA LEU A 22 -4.71 -0.44 -4.81
C LEU A 22 -4.22 0.51 -5.90
N ARG A 23 -4.06 0.02 -7.12
CA ARG A 23 -3.61 0.87 -8.25
C ARG A 23 -4.60 1.99 -8.56
N ASP A 24 -5.86 1.81 -8.24
CA ASP A 24 -6.90 2.79 -8.50
C ASP A 24 -6.98 3.88 -7.42
N LEU A 25 -6.24 3.76 -6.33
CA LEU A 25 -6.25 4.76 -5.26
C LEU A 25 -5.36 5.95 -5.59
N ASP A 26 -5.87 7.16 -5.30
CA ASP A 26 -5.06 8.36 -5.37
C ASP A 26 -3.91 8.27 -4.37
N GLY A 27 -2.71 8.67 -4.82
CA GLY A 27 -1.51 8.59 -4.00
C GLY A 27 -0.73 7.30 -4.16
N VAL A 28 -1.32 6.25 -4.73
CA VAL A 28 -0.62 5.01 -5.05
C VAL A 28 0.00 5.14 -6.44
N GLN A 29 1.33 5.13 -6.50
CA GLN A 29 2.07 5.29 -7.75
C GLN A 29 2.24 3.96 -8.48
N LEU A 30 2.42 2.88 -7.73
CA LEU A 30 2.49 1.53 -8.24
C LEU A 30 2.08 0.55 -7.15
N ALA A 31 1.63 -0.63 -7.58
CA ALA A 31 1.39 -1.75 -6.71
C ALA A 31 1.73 -3.02 -7.48
N GLU A 32 2.67 -3.79 -6.97
CA GLU A 32 3.20 -4.97 -7.65
C GLU A 32 3.07 -6.20 -6.76
N ASP A 33 2.74 -7.32 -7.37
CA ASP A 33 2.77 -8.62 -6.69
C ASP A 33 4.23 -9.00 -6.45
N ILE A 34 4.50 -9.51 -5.26
CA ILE A 34 5.85 -9.93 -4.86
C ILE A 34 5.80 -11.32 -4.24
N THR A 35 6.95 -11.96 -4.17
CA THR A 35 7.13 -13.19 -3.41
C THR A 35 7.88 -12.88 -2.11
N GLY A 36 7.64 -13.68 -1.09
CA GLY A 36 8.28 -13.52 0.21
C GLY A 36 7.26 -13.38 1.32
N PRO A 37 7.59 -12.68 2.42
CA PRO A 37 6.70 -12.57 3.58
C PRO A 37 5.48 -11.70 3.34
N TYR A 38 5.43 -10.94 2.25
CA TYR A 38 4.29 -10.12 1.84
C TYR A 38 3.88 -10.45 0.42
N ASP A 39 2.65 -10.07 0.05
CA ASP A 39 2.06 -10.40 -1.24
C ASP A 39 2.15 -9.27 -2.25
N ILE A 40 2.11 -8.02 -1.77
CA ILE A 40 2.12 -6.84 -2.63
C ILE A 40 3.05 -5.79 -2.02
N ILE A 41 3.76 -5.08 -2.88
CA ILE A 41 4.47 -3.85 -2.51
C ILE A 41 3.85 -2.69 -3.28
N ALA A 42 3.51 -1.63 -2.56
CA ALA A 42 3.01 -0.40 -3.15
C ALA A 42 3.96 0.75 -2.86
N ARG A 43 4.14 1.63 -3.84
CA ARG A 43 4.81 2.92 -3.62
C ARG A 43 3.75 4.00 -3.57
N VAL A 44 3.78 4.81 -2.53
CA VAL A 44 2.78 5.86 -2.31
C VAL A 44 3.45 7.21 -2.10
N GLN A 45 2.73 8.27 -2.42
CA GLN A 45 3.13 9.64 -2.11
C GLN A 45 2.03 10.35 -1.36
N ALA A 46 2.42 11.22 -0.45
CA ALA A 46 1.52 12.03 0.35
C ALA A 46 2.15 13.40 0.62
N SER A 47 1.33 14.39 0.97
CA SER A 47 1.82 15.73 1.29
C SER A 47 2.56 15.77 2.63
N GLY A 48 2.28 14.84 3.52
CA GLY A 48 2.90 14.73 4.83
C GLY A 48 2.45 13.49 5.58
N LEU A 49 2.90 13.34 6.82
CA LEU A 49 2.61 12.15 7.63
C LEU A 49 1.11 11.96 7.90
N ASP A 50 0.36 13.05 8.12
CA ASP A 50 -1.07 12.94 8.38
C ASP A 50 -1.80 12.38 7.16
N GLN A 51 -1.48 12.86 5.97
CA GLN A 51 -2.08 12.35 4.75
C GLN A 51 -1.66 10.91 4.48
N LEU A 52 -0.39 10.57 4.74
CA LEU A 52 0.08 9.20 4.61
C LEU A 52 -0.68 8.26 5.54
N GLY A 53 -0.87 8.65 6.79
CA GLY A 53 -1.62 7.86 7.75
C GLY A 53 -3.06 7.63 7.31
N ARG A 54 -3.73 8.68 6.79
CA ARG A 54 -5.08 8.54 6.27
C ARG A 54 -5.15 7.64 5.04
N LEU A 55 -4.19 7.77 4.13
CA LEU A 55 -4.12 6.91 2.94
C LEU A 55 -4.02 5.44 3.35
N VAL A 56 -3.10 5.12 4.26
CA VAL A 56 -2.90 3.73 4.70
C VAL A 56 -4.10 3.24 5.49
N ALA A 57 -4.51 3.96 6.54
CA ALA A 57 -5.52 3.48 7.47
C ALA A 57 -6.94 3.50 6.88
N SER A 58 -7.27 4.51 6.08
CA SER A 58 -8.63 4.72 5.59
C SER A 58 -8.86 4.20 4.18
N ARG A 59 -7.81 4.07 3.38
CA ARG A 59 -7.93 3.67 1.97
C ARG A 59 -7.31 2.31 1.70
N ILE A 60 -6.04 2.14 2.03
CA ILE A 60 -5.32 0.89 1.71
C ILE A 60 -5.87 -0.25 2.55
N GLN A 61 -6.02 -0.04 3.87
CA GLN A 61 -6.53 -1.09 4.75
C GLN A 61 -8.01 -1.41 4.52
N ALA A 62 -8.75 -0.52 3.84
CA ALA A 62 -10.13 -0.75 3.49
C ALA A 62 -10.30 -1.55 2.19
N VAL A 63 -9.25 -1.80 1.44
CA VAL A 63 -9.32 -2.60 0.22
C VAL A 63 -9.70 -4.03 0.57
N ASP A 64 -10.71 -4.56 -0.12
CA ASP A 64 -11.15 -5.93 0.09
C ASP A 64 -10.01 -6.92 -0.18
N GLY A 65 -9.79 -7.81 0.77
CA GLY A 65 -8.72 -8.80 0.72
C GLY A 65 -7.45 -8.40 1.45
N VAL A 66 -7.26 -7.13 1.81
CA VAL A 66 -6.09 -6.70 2.59
C VAL A 66 -6.26 -7.10 4.04
N THR A 67 -5.27 -7.80 4.58
CA THR A 67 -5.30 -8.27 5.98
C THR A 67 -4.31 -7.55 6.88
N ARG A 68 -3.15 -7.15 6.33
CA ARG A 68 -2.11 -6.49 7.11
C ARG A 68 -1.26 -5.60 6.22
N THR A 69 -0.80 -4.48 6.78
CA THR A 69 0.10 -3.55 6.08
C THR A 69 1.29 -3.22 6.96
N LEU A 70 2.42 -2.95 6.31
CA LEU A 70 3.63 -2.44 6.94
C LEU A 70 4.12 -1.26 6.11
N THR A 71 4.14 -0.07 6.70
CA THR A 71 4.53 1.15 6.01
C THR A 71 5.98 1.49 6.32
N CYS A 72 6.76 1.71 5.27
CA CYS A 72 8.17 2.09 5.36
C CYS A 72 8.35 3.43 4.66
N THR A 73 8.49 4.50 5.44
CA THR A 73 8.68 5.85 4.91
C THR A 73 10.09 5.97 4.34
N VAL A 74 10.20 6.56 3.15
CA VAL A 74 11.49 6.76 2.49
C VAL A 74 12.24 7.88 3.21
N ILE A 75 13.51 7.64 3.52
CA ILE A 75 14.41 8.65 4.07
C ILE A 75 15.22 9.23 2.91
N HIS A 76 15.13 10.54 2.73
CA HIS A 76 15.92 11.25 1.74
C HIS A 76 17.23 11.73 2.36
N ARG A 77 18.34 11.41 1.71
CA ARG A 77 19.67 11.78 2.20
C ARG A 77 20.34 12.80 1.28
#